data_54799ef927e7c1f9efee43a501f521ab
#
_entry.id   54799ef927e7c1f9efee43a501f521ab
#
_cell.length_a   1.000
_cell.length_b   1.000
_cell.length_c   1.000
_cell.angle_alpha   90.00
_cell.angle_beta   90.00
_cell.angle_gamma   90.00
#
_symmetry.space_group_name_H-M   'P 1'
#
loop_
_entity.id
_entity.type
_entity.pdbx_description
1 polymer ?
#
loop_
_entity_poly.entity_id
_entity_poly.type
_entity_poly.pdbx_seq_one_letter_code
_entity_poly.pdbx_strand_id
1 'polypeptide(L)'
;MPGRVLWLYALATLEREGTVYGYALAERVAERTDGAWRPGAGAVYPALQSLVRRGAARTSKQGVRRVYSITPHGRAVLRRIRTQMAGPGPGAPDLSLLWAEIAGAPDPGAHMIRRLHRQLELLDAMLARLPDARAGDRPLRSAALDELSTALRRLGAKSPPQRLSARAARGGRP
;
A
#
# COMPACT_ATOMS: atom_id res chain seq x y z
N MET A 1 9.98 3.30 10.50
CA MET A 1 8.67 3.47 9.82
C MET A 1 7.47 2.80 10.53
N PRO A 2 7.59 1.87 11.50
CA PRO A 2 6.42 1.20 12.10
C PRO A 2 5.45 2.16 12.84
N GLY A 3 5.94 3.22 13.46
CA GLY A 3 5.08 4.16 14.20
C GLY A 3 4.07 4.92 13.34
N ARG A 4 4.39 5.24 12.08
CA ARG A 4 3.48 5.92 11.16
C ARG A 4 2.35 4.98 10.69
N VAL A 5 2.69 3.73 10.44
CA VAL A 5 1.69 2.70 10.06
C VAL A 5 0.74 2.45 11.23
N LEU A 6 1.25 2.31 12.46
CA LEU A 6 0.44 2.12 13.66
C LEU A 6 -0.50 3.30 13.91
N TRP A 7 -0.02 4.54 13.73
CA TRP A 7 -0.82 5.75 13.86
C TRP A 7 -2.00 5.78 12.86
N LEU A 8 -1.73 5.45 11.58
CA LEU A 8 -2.75 5.37 10.53
C LEU A 8 -3.76 4.25 10.81
N TYR A 9 -3.27 3.08 11.19
CA TYR A 9 -4.11 1.94 11.52
C TYR A 9 -5.00 2.23 12.74
N ALA A 10 -4.45 2.86 13.79
CA ALA A 10 -5.21 3.29 14.94
C ALA A 10 -6.35 4.25 14.56
N LEU A 11 -6.07 5.24 13.72
CA LEU A 11 -7.08 6.19 13.26
C LEU A 11 -8.19 5.51 12.44
N ALA A 12 -7.83 4.58 11.56
CA ALA A 12 -8.80 3.81 10.77
C ALA A 12 -9.64 2.87 11.65
N THR A 13 -9.03 2.25 12.66
CA THR A 13 -9.72 1.39 13.62
C THR A 13 -10.72 2.18 14.47
N LEU A 14 -10.33 3.38 14.94
CA LEU A 14 -11.23 4.29 15.67
C LEU A 14 -12.42 4.74 14.82
N GLU A 15 -12.25 4.92 13.52
CA GLU A 15 -13.37 5.26 12.63
C GLU A 15 -14.34 4.08 12.49
N ARG A 16 -13.83 2.88 12.30
CA ARG A 16 -14.63 1.68 12.07
C ARG A 16 -15.41 1.23 13.30
N GLU A 17 -14.78 1.33 14.48
CA GLU A 17 -15.32 0.77 15.73
C GLU A 17 -15.89 1.81 16.69
N GLY A 18 -15.71 3.10 16.38
CA GLY A 18 -16.17 4.21 17.20
C GLY A 18 -15.29 4.44 18.43
N THR A 19 -15.06 3.39 19.24
CA THR A 19 -14.25 3.45 20.46
C THR A 19 -13.31 2.25 20.57
N VAL A 20 -12.07 2.49 21.02
CA VAL A 20 -11.05 1.44 21.13
C VAL A 20 -10.24 1.60 22.41
N TYR A 21 -9.94 0.50 23.08
CA TYR A 21 -8.96 0.44 24.16
C TYR A 21 -7.55 0.27 23.60
N GLY A 22 -6.54 0.85 24.26
CA GLY A 22 -5.17 0.75 23.77
C GLY A 22 -4.66 -0.68 23.61
N TYR A 23 -4.94 -1.57 24.56
CA TYR A 23 -4.55 -2.98 24.48
C TYR A 23 -5.21 -3.72 23.30
N ALA A 24 -6.50 -3.42 23.05
CA ALA A 24 -7.24 -4.04 21.95
C ALA A 24 -6.67 -3.67 20.57
N LEU A 25 -6.04 -2.50 20.43
CA LEU A 25 -5.37 -2.11 19.20
C LEU A 25 -4.16 -3.01 18.91
N ALA A 26 -3.38 -3.38 19.93
CA ALA A 26 -2.25 -4.29 19.78
C ALA A 26 -2.68 -5.68 19.29
N GLU A 27 -3.75 -6.22 19.90
CA GLU A 27 -4.32 -7.51 19.48
C GLU A 27 -4.79 -7.48 18.03
N ARG A 28 -5.52 -6.43 17.61
CA ARG A 28 -5.98 -6.29 16.22
C ARG A 28 -4.84 -6.19 15.20
N VAL A 29 -3.72 -5.56 15.58
CA VAL A 29 -2.55 -5.53 14.70
C VAL A 29 -1.97 -6.93 14.57
N ALA A 30 -1.84 -7.68 15.67
CA ALA A 30 -1.34 -9.03 15.66
C ALA A 30 -2.23 -9.96 14.82
N GLU A 31 -3.54 -9.90 15.00
CA GLU A 31 -4.52 -10.65 14.20
C GLU A 31 -4.41 -10.35 12.71
N ARG A 32 -4.27 -9.07 12.33
CA ARG A 32 -4.18 -8.63 10.93
C ARG A 32 -2.86 -8.96 10.25
N THR A 33 -1.85 -9.27 11.03
CA THR A 33 -0.51 -9.63 10.54
C THR A 33 -0.15 -11.09 10.81
N ASP A 34 -1.13 -11.93 11.15
CA ASP A 34 -0.94 -13.34 11.51
C ASP A 34 0.17 -13.53 12.56
N GLY A 35 0.21 -12.62 13.53
CA GLY A 35 1.21 -12.60 14.59
C GLY A 35 2.59 -12.04 14.20
N ALA A 36 2.82 -11.71 12.91
CA ALA A 36 4.10 -11.19 12.44
C ALA A 36 4.49 -9.85 13.08
N TRP A 37 3.51 -9.09 13.55
CA TRP A 37 3.74 -7.85 14.27
C TRP A 37 2.72 -7.65 15.39
N ARG A 38 3.20 -7.67 16.64
CA ARG A 38 2.44 -7.31 17.84
C ARG A 38 3.08 -6.09 18.50
N PRO A 39 2.56 -4.87 18.28
CA PRO A 39 3.13 -3.67 18.89
C PRO A 39 2.95 -3.69 20.41
N GLY A 40 4.03 -3.43 21.14
CA GLY A 40 3.97 -3.30 22.60
C GLY A 40 3.34 -1.98 23.04
N ALA A 41 3.08 -1.85 24.35
CA ALA A 41 2.51 -0.67 24.97
C ALA A 41 3.33 0.61 24.66
N GLY A 42 4.67 0.50 24.60
CA GLY A 42 5.57 1.59 24.24
C GLY A 42 5.40 2.15 22.82
N ALA A 43 4.74 1.42 21.92
CA ALA A 43 4.41 1.89 20.58
C ALA A 43 2.93 2.34 20.49
N VAL A 44 2.03 1.56 21.08
CA VAL A 44 0.58 1.81 21.01
C VAL A 44 0.17 3.10 21.68
N TYR A 45 0.58 3.31 22.93
CA TYR A 45 0.15 4.50 23.66
C TYR A 45 0.71 5.81 23.11
N PRO A 46 1.99 5.91 22.71
CA PRO A 46 2.48 7.10 22.00
C PRO A 46 1.74 7.39 20.70
N ALA A 47 1.36 6.36 19.91
CA ALA A 47 0.56 6.54 18.70
C ALA A 47 -0.83 7.13 19.01
N LEU A 48 -1.54 6.56 19.99
CA LEU A 48 -2.85 7.05 20.44
C LEU A 48 -2.77 8.47 21.04
N GLN A 49 -1.76 8.74 21.87
CA GLN A 49 -1.52 10.08 22.42
C GLN A 49 -1.20 11.11 21.34
N SER A 50 -0.47 10.70 20.29
CA SER A 50 -0.20 11.56 19.13
C SER A 50 -1.49 11.93 18.39
N LEU A 51 -2.43 10.99 18.23
CA LEU A 51 -3.76 11.26 17.68
C LEU A 51 -4.53 12.27 18.53
N VAL A 52 -4.47 12.14 19.85
CA VAL A 52 -5.14 13.06 20.78
C VAL A 52 -4.52 14.46 20.73
N ARG A 53 -3.17 14.56 20.80
CA ARG A 53 -2.47 15.86 20.69
C ARG A 53 -2.75 16.58 19.37
N ARG A 54 -2.99 15.85 18.28
CA ARG A 54 -3.34 16.41 16.96
C ARG A 54 -4.83 16.68 16.81
N GLY A 55 -5.63 16.47 17.85
CA GLY A 55 -7.08 16.63 17.80
C GLY A 55 -7.81 15.60 16.91
N ALA A 56 -7.12 14.57 16.40
CA ALA A 56 -7.71 13.54 15.55
C ALA A 56 -8.49 12.49 16.36
N ALA A 57 -8.14 12.30 17.62
CA ALA A 57 -8.86 11.47 18.57
C ALA A 57 -9.10 12.22 19.87
N ARG A 58 -10.05 11.75 20.66
CA ARG A 58 -10.27 12.15 22.06
C ARG A 58 -10.15 10.92 22.96
N THR A 59 -9.79 11.14 24.22
CA THR A 59 -9.75 10.10 25.24
C THR A 59 -10.80 10.40 26.32
N SER A 60 -11.42 9.34 26.83
CA SER A 60 -12.29 9.40 28.00
C SER A 60 -11.98 8.25 28.95
N LYS A 61 -12.42 8.32 30.18
CA LYS A 61 -12.32 7.23 31.15
C LYS A 61 -13.61 6.41 31.12
N GLN A 62 -13.48 5.11 31.09
CA GLN A 62 -14.55 4.14 31.33
C GLN A 62 -14.13 3.24 32.51
N GLY A 63 -14.59 3.57 33.71
CA GLY A 63 -14.03 3.00 34.93
C GLY A 63 -12.57 3.35 35.10
N VAL A 64 -11.72 2.33 35.30
CA VAL A 64 -10.26 2.47 35.42
C VAL A 64 -9.52 2.52 34.07
N ARG A 65 -10.21 2.29 32.95
CA ARG A 65 -9.61 2.15 31.62
C ARG A 65 -9.77 3.40 30.79
N ARG A 66 -8.77 3.69 29.95
CA ARG A 66 -8.84 4.77 28.94
C ARG A 66 -9.40 4.23 27.65
N VAL A 67 -10.40 4.92 27.11
CA VAL A 67 -11.04 4.66 25.83
C VAL A 67 -10.71 5.82 24.89
N TYR A 68 -10.44 5.50 23.65
CA TYR A 68 -10.15 6.45 22.59
C TYR A 68 -11.27 6.43 21.56
N SER A 69 -11.63 7.59 21.03
CA SER A 69 -12.63 7.73 19.97
C SER A 69 -12.19 8.76 18.94
N ILE A 70 -12.62 8.59 17.69
CA ILE A 70 -12.28 9.51 16.61
C ILE A 70 -13.07 10.82 16.73
N THR A 71 -12.44 11.94 16.37
CA THR A 71 -13.12 13.24 16.27
C THR A 71 -13.58 13.51 14.82
N PRO A 72 -14.45 14.53 14.59
CA PRO A 72 -14.76 15.01 13.24
C PRO A 72 -13.50 15.41 12.46
N HIS A 73 -12.53 16.05 13.12
CA HIS A 73 -11.23 16.39 12.54
C HIS A 73 -10.45 15.12 12.15
N GLY A 74 -10.40 14.10 12.99
CA GLY A 74 -9.75 12.82 12.70
C GLY A 74 -10.35 12.14 11.49
N ARG A 75 -11.68 12.15 11.33
CA ARG A 75 -12.34 11.65 10.12
C ARG A 75 -11.95 12.42 8.87
N ALA A 76 -11.86 13.75 8.95
CA ALA A 76 -11.41 14.57 7.82
C ALA A 76 -9.96 14.27 7.43
N VAL A 77 -9.07 14.13 8.42
CA VAL A 77 -7.66 13.72 8.19
C VAL A 77 -7.60 12.36 7.51
N LEU A 78 -8.36 11.38 8.00
CA LEU A 78 -8.36 10.02 7.42
C LEU A 78 -8.88 10.01 5.97
N ARG A 79 -9.97 10.75 5.67
CA ARG A 79 -10.45 10.91 4.30
C ARG A 79 -9.37 11.47 3.36
N ARG A 80 -8.70 12.56 3.78
CA ARG A 80 -7.62 13.17 3.00
C ARG A 80 -6.48 12.18 2.73
N ILE A 81 -6.07 11.40 3.73
CA ILE A 81 -5.03 10.39 3.58
C ILE A 81 -5.47 9.30 2.60
N ARG A 82 -6.70 8.82 2.69
CA ARG A 82 -7.25 7.82 1.76
C ARG A 82 -7.23 8.31 0.31
N THR A 83 -7.62 9.57 0.09
CA THR A 83 -7.55 10.18 -1.24
C THR A 83 -6.11 10.22 -1.77
N GLN A 84 -5.14 10.55 -0.92
CA GLN A 84 -3.71 10.54 -1.29
C GLN A 84 -3.17 9.12 -1.53
N MET A 85 -3.66 8.13 -0.81
CA MET A 85 -3.26 6.71 -0.97
C MET A 85 -3.91 6.05 -2.20
N ALA A 86 -5.05 6.55 -2.65
CA ALA A 86 -5.73 6.04 -3.85
C ALA A 86 -4.92 6.25 -5.15
N GLY A 87 -3.79 6.94 -5.04
CA GLY A 87 -2.91 7.23 -6.17
C GLY A 87 -3.38 8.40 -7.03
N PRO A 88 -2.61 8.76 -8.04
CA PRO A 88 -3.00 9.78 -9.01
C PRO A 88 -4.24 9.30 -9.78
N GLY A 89 -5.25 10.17 -9.87
CA GLY A 89 -6.48 9.89 -10.62
C GLY A 89 -6.22 9.68 -12.13
N PRO A 90 -7.22 9.20 -12.88
CA PRO A 90 -7.12 9.07 -14.32
C PRO A 90 -6.67 10.39 -14.96
N GLY A 91 -5.63 10.35 -15.81
CA GLY A 91 -5.08 11.52 -16.50
C GLY A 91 -3.99 12.28 -15.75
N ALA A 92 -3.62 11.88 -14.52
CA ALA A 92 -2.43 12.42 -13.88
C ALA A 92 -1.15 11.99 -14.61
N PRO A 93 -0.13 12.88 -14.74
CA PRO A 93 1.10 12.52 -15.39
C PRO A 93 1.83 11.39 -14.65
N ASP A 94 2.33 10.42 -15.41
CA ASP A 94 3.19 9.38 -14.85
C ASP A 94 4.61 9.93 -14.63
N LEU A 95 4.94 10.21 -13.39
CA LEU A 95 6.24 10.73 -12.97
C LEU A 95 7.26 9.62 -12.63
N SER A 96 6.94 8.36 -12.91
CA SER A 96 7.76 7.22 -12.48
C SER A 96 9.18 7.25 -13.08
N LEU A 97 9.31 7.66 -14.35
CA LEU A 97 10.61 7.82 -15.00
C LEU A 97 11.41 8.96 -14.38
N LEU A 98 10.77 10.10 -14.11
CA LEU A 98 11.40 11.23 -13.43
C LEU A 98 11.93 10.84 -12.05
N TRP A 99 11.16 10.08 -11.29
CA TRP A 99 11.59 9.57 -9.99
C TRP A 99 12.73 8.57 -10.08
N ALA A 100 12.78 7.74 -11.14
CA ALA A 100 13.88 6.82 -11.38
C ALA A 100 15.20 7.58 -11.68
N GLU A 101 15.13 8.66 -12.47
CA GLU A 101 16.27 9.53 -12.74
C GLU A 101 16.76 10.27 -11.48
N ILE A 102 15.84 10.85 -10.71
CA ILE A 102 16.17 11.52 -9.42
C ILE A 102 16.81 10.53 -8.44
N ALA A 103 16.40 9.27 -8.45
CA ALA A 103 17.02 8.21 -7.64
C ALA A 103 18.39 7.76 -8.16
N GLY A 104 18.89 8.34 -9.24
CA GLY A 104 20.19 7.99 -9.83
C GLY A 104 20.22 6.61 -10.47
N ALA A 105 19.07 6.11 -10.96
CA ALA A 105 19.03 4.81 -11.64
C ALA A 105 19.81 4.88 -12.96
N PRO A 106 20.87 4.06 -13.15
CA PRO A 106 21.71 4.10 -14.36
C PRO A 106 20.92 3.70 -15.63
N ASP A 107 19.86 2.94 -15.47
CA ASP A 107 18.87 2.61 -16.51
C ASP A 107 17.46 2.76 -15.93
N PRO A 108 16.79 3.89 -16.18
CA PRO A 108 15.43 4.14 -15.71
C PRO A 108 14.43 3.07 -16.19
N GLY A 109 14.56 2.58 -17.41
CA GLY A 109 13.69 1.54 -17.97
C GLY A 109 13.82 0.21 -17.23
N ALA A 110 15.04 -0.28 -17.05
CA ALA A 110 15.30 -1.49 -16.27
C ALA A 110 14.90 -1.32 -14.79
N HIS A 111 15.06 -0.12 -14.22
CA HIS A 111 14.59 0.17 -12.87
C HIS A 111 13.07 0.04 -12.75
N MET A 112 12.33 0.57 -13.71
CA MET A 112 10.87 0.44 -13.78
C MET A 112 10.41 -1.01 -13.89
N ILE A 113 11.05 -1.79 -14.76
CA ILE A 113 10.73 -3.22 -14.94
C ILE A 113 10.95 -3.98 -13.62
N ARG A 114 12.10 -3.78 -12.96
CA ARG A 114 12.36 -4.41 -11.64
C ARG A 114 11.38 -3.97 -10.56
N ARG A 115 10.94 -2.71 -10.58
CA ARG A 115 9.93 -2.20 -9.65
C ARG A 115 8.56 -2.86 -9.91
N LEU A 116 8.15 -2.97 -11.17
CA LEU A 116 6.90 -3.61 -11.56
C LEU A 116 6.91 -5.10 -11.16
N HIS A 117 7.99 -5.80 -11.44
CA HIS A 117 8.14 -7.20 -11.05
C HIS A 117 7.96 -7.40 -9.55
N ARG A 118 8.61 -6.59 -8.73
CA ARG A 118 8.46 -6.60 -7.27
C ARG A 118 7.03 -6.29 -6.81
N GLN A 119 6.31 -5.42 -7.51
CA GLN A 119 4.90 -5.13 -7.22
C GLN A 119 4.00 -6.33 -7.54
N LEU A 120 4.28 -7.05 -8.62
CA LEU A 120 3.55 -8.27 -8.98
C LEU A 120 3.79 -9.39 -7.96
N GLU A 121 5.02 -9.59 -7.50
CA GLU A 121 5.34 -10.54 -6.42
C GLU A 121 4.60 -10.22 -5.12
N LEU A 122 4.55 -8.93 -4.75
CA LEU A 122 3.79 -8.48 -3.57
C LEU A 122 2.29 -8.70 -3.74
N LEU A 123 1.73 -8.45 -4.93
CA LEU A 123 0.33 -8.71 -5.23
C LEU A 123 0.00 -10.20 -5.13
N ASP A 124 0.84 -11.06 -5.67
CA ASP A 124 0.68 -12.50 -5.59
C ASP A 124 0.69 -12.98 -4.12
N ALA A 125 1.68 -12.53 -3.34
CA ALA A 125 1.74 -12.82 -1.90
C ALA A 125 0.54 -12.28 -1.12
N MET A 126 -0.02 -11.13 -1.50
CA MET A 126 -1.23 -10.58 -0.89
C MET A 126 -2.47 -11.39 -1.28
N LEU A 127 -2.60 -11.78 -2.54
CA LEU A 127 -3.71 -12.61 -3.02
C LEU A 127 -3.72 -13.99 -2.36
N ALA A 128 -2.55 -14.59 -2.14
CA ALA A 128 -2.42 -15.86 -1.43
C ALA A 128 -2.88 -15.80 0.03
N ARG A 129 -2.87 -14.62 0.65
CA ARG A 129 -3.30 -14.38 2.04
C ARG A 129 -4.75 -13.91 2.19
N LEU A 130 -5.44 -13.63 1.08
CA LEU A 130 -6.85 -13.30 1.17
C LEU A 130 -7.61 -14.59 1.51
N PRO A 131 -8.40 -14.62 2.61
CA PRO A 131 -9.33 -15.71 2.87
C PRO A 131 -10.25 -15.83 1.65
N ASP A 132 -10.65 -17.04 1.33
CA ASP A 132 -11.52 -17.33 0.17
C ASP A 132 -12.59 -16.27 0.05
N ALA A 133 -12.52 -15.52 -1.06
CA ALA A 133 -13.34 -14.35 -1.26
C ALA A 133 -14.81 -14.72 -1.10
N ARG A 134 -15.53 -13.99 -0.25
CA ARG A 134 -16.98 -14.11 -0.16
C ARG A 134 -17.55 -14.05 -1.57
N ALA A 135 -18.59 -14.80 -1.84
CA ALA A 135 -19.17 -14.93 -3.19
C ALA A 135 -19.42 -13.58 -3.89
N GLY A 136 -19.59 -12.48 -3.13
CA GLY A 136 -19.73 -11.11 -3.64
C GLY A 136 -18.46 -10.46 -4.19
N ASP A 137 -17.25 -10.97 -3.86
CA ASP A 137 -15.99 -10.36 -4.32
C ASP A 137 -15.47 -10.97 -5.63
N ARG A 138 -16.09 -12.06 -6.09
CA ARG A 138 -15.73 -12.74 -7.36
C ARG A 138 -15.74 -11.81 -8.58
N PRO A 139 -16.78 -10.97 -8.79
CA PRO A 139 -16.81 -10.08 -9.96
C PRO A 139 -15.71 -9.02 -9.94
N LEU A 140 -15.35 -8.48 -8.77
CA LEU A 140 -14.26 -7.52 -8.63
C LEU A 140 -12.90 -8.17 -8.93
N ARG A 141 -12.70 -9.39 -8.47
CA ARG A 141 -11.45 -10.15 -8.72
C ARG A 141 -11.32 -10.50 -10.20
N SER A 142 -12.39 -10.96 -10.84
CA SER A 142 -12.44 -11.24 -12.28
C SER A 142 -12.14 -9.99 -13.09
N ALA A 143 -12.80 -8.87 -12.81
CA ALA A 143 -12.60 -7.60 -13.51
C ALA A 143 -11.14 -7.11 -13.37
N ALA A 144 -10.55 -7.19 -12.19
CA ALA A 144 -9.16 -6.80 -11.96
C ALA A 144 -8.17 -7.68 -12.74
N LEU A 145 -8.40 -9.00 -12.81
CA LEU A 145 -7.58 -9.92 -13.59
C LEU A 145 -7.70 -9.68 -15.10
N ASP A 146 -8.90 -9.38 -15.59
CA ASP A 146 -9.15 -9.04 -16.99
C ASP A 146 -8.48 -7.72 -17.38
N GLU A 147 -8.51 -6.73 -16.51
CA GLU A 147 -7.85 -5.45 -16.71
C GLU A 147 -6.31 -5.60 -16.73
N LEU A 148 -5.77 -6.40 -15.81
CA LEU A 148 -4.34 -6.74 -15.73
C LEU A 148 -3.88 -7.49 -16.98
N SER A 149 -4.63 -8.49 -17.42
CA SER A 149 -4.33 -9.28 -18.63
C SER A 149 -4.42 -8.44 -19.91
N THR A 150 -5.31 -7.47 -19.95
CA THR A 150 -5.44 -6.50 -21.04
C THR A 150 -4.25 -5.52 -21.06
N ALA A 151 -3.83 -5.02 -19.89
CA ALA A 151 -2.66 -4.16 -19.77
C ALA A 151 -1.37 -4.88 -20.19
N LEU A 152 -1.18 -6.13 -19.78
CA LEU A 152 -0.04 -6.95 -20.16
C LEU A 152 0.01 -7.22 -21.67
N ARG A 153 -1.14 -7.51 -22.31
CA ARG A 153 -1.23 -7.66 -23.77
C ARG A 153 -0.83 -6.38 -24.51
N ARG A 154 -1.26 -5.21 -24.03
CA ARG A 154 -0.89 -3.91 -24.62
C ARG A 154 0.62 -3.63 -24.49
N LEU A 155 1.24 -4.02 -23.40
CA LEU A 155 2.68 -3.89 -23.20
C LEU A 155 3.46 -4.83 -24.12
N GLY A 156 3.03 -6.08 -24.29
CA GLY A 156 3.63 -7.03 -25.21
C GLY A 156 3.52 -6.61 -26.69
N ALA A 157 2.40 -5.97 -27.07
CA ALA A 157 2.20 -5.46 -28.43
C ALA A 157 3.03 -4.21 -28.75
N LYS A 158 3.50 -3.45 -27.73
CA LYS A 158 4.35 -2.26 -27.90
C LYS A 158 5.85 -2.55 -27.91
N SER A 159 6.26 -3.79 -27.66
CA SER A 159 7.69 -4.17 -27.79
C SER A 159 8.07 -4.18 -29.27
N PRO A 160 8.98 -3.33 -29.74
CA PRO A 160 9.45 -3.41 -31.12
C PRO A 160 10.09 -4.79 -31.30
N PRO A 161 9.96 -5.40 -32.50
CA PRO A 161 10.65 -6.65 -32.81
C PRO A 161 12.14 -6.41 -32.56
N GLN A 162 12.75 -7.23 -31.71
CA GLN A 162 14.19 -7.23 -31.50
C GLN A 162 14.84 -7.45 -32.85
N ARG A 163 15.33 -6.39 -33.48
CA ARG A 163 16.29 -6.52 -34.57
C ARG A 163 17.57 -7.06 -33.93
N LEU A 164 17.65 -8.38 -33.83
CA LEU A 164 18.89 -9.08 -33.60
C LEU A 164 19.86 -8.60 -34.72
N SER A 165 20.81 -7.79 -34.28
CA SER A 165 21.83 -7.23 -35.15
C SER A 165 22.66 -8.37 -35.78
N ALA A 166 22.28 -8.76 -37.00
CA ALA A 166 23.11 -9.52 -37.93
C ALA A 166 24.27 -8.63 -38.39
N ARG A 167 25.07 -8.08 -37.51
CA ARG A 167 26.24 -7.23 -37.83
C ARG A 167 27.55 -7.79 -37.27
N ALA A 168 27.62 -9.07 -37.01
CA ALA A 168 28.88 -9.70 -36.58
C ALA A 168 29.45 -10.75 -37.58
N ALA A 169 29.05 -10.69 -38.84
CA ALA A 169 29.51 -11.68 -39.82
C ALA A 169 30.04 -11.10 -41.15
N ARG A 170 30.59 -9.88 -41.16
CA ARG A 170 31.36 -9.41 -42.32
C ARG A 170 32.53 -8.55 -41.85
N GLY A 171 33.66 -9.14 -41.67
CA GLY A 171 34.89 -8.41 -41.37
C GLY A 171 36.03 -9.34 -41.03
N GLY A 172 36.32 -10.25 -41.94
CA GLY A 172 37.57 -10.96 -41.95
C GLY A 172 38.05 -11.19 -43.38
N ARG A 173 39.08 -10.50 -43.75
CA ARG A 173 40.17 -10.86 -44.67
C ARG A 173 40.55 -9.73 -45.63
N PRO A 174 41.79 -9.77 -46.04
CA PRO A 174 43.08 -10.25 -45.47
C PRO A 174 44.02 -9.08 -45.13
#